data_f4c0e008a623d3e313357fa6b7dba090
#
_entry.id   f4c0e008a623d3e313357fa6b7dba090
#
_cell.length_a   1.000
_cell.length_b   1.000
_cell.length_c   1.000
_cell.angle_alpha   90.00
_cell.angle_beta   90.00
_cell.angle_gamma   90.00
#
_symmetry.space_group_name_H-M   'P 1'
#
loop_
_entity.id
_entity.type
_entity.pdbx_description
1 polymer ?
#
loop_
_entity_poly.entity_id
_entity_poly.type
_entity_poly.pdbx_seq_one_letter_code
_entity_poly.pdbx_strand_id
1 'polypeptide(L)'
;MEEYNQVGNKDSFTYWLEQATRPIADIRGGDASKFGIFHRRNSEDKENSRGRIYDGEYCWFEKFGETKEQAFQNIKNNILAIVDAIKQRNLNAIEEITISDMFKWKIAFLYQDRDNPLIIPIFWKVMLEFLTQNKKMDY
;
A
#
# COMPACT_ATOMS: atom_id res chain seq x y z
N MET A 1 -10.42 -2.64 11.86
CA MET A 1 -9.40 -3.40 11.10
C MET A 1 -9.99 -4.33 10.06
N GLU A 2 -11.10 -4.97 10.33
CA GLU A 2 -11.80 -5.86 9.39
C GLU A 2 -12.15 -5.19 8.06
N GLU A 3 -12.60 -3.95 8.11
CA GLU A 3 -12.86 -3.12 6.91
C GLU A 3 -11.57 -2.75 6.14
N TYR A 4 -10.41 -2.80 6.81
CA TYR A 4 -9.14 -2.52 6.15
C TYR A 4 -8.57 -3.75 5.47
N ASN A 5 -8.31 -4.82 6.23
CA ASN A 5 -7.71 -6.05 5.73
C ASN A 5 -8.20 -7.24 6.55
N GLN A 6 -9.02 -8.10 5.94
CA GLN A 6 -9.47 -9.35 6.53
C GLN A 6 -9.50 -10.44 5.47
N VAL A 7 -8.97 -11.61 5.79
CA VAL A 7 -9.00 -12.77 4.89
C VAL A 7 -10.45 -13.15 4.55
N GLY A 8 -10.75 -13.22 3.26
CA GLY A 8 -12.09 -13.56 2.75
C GLY A 8 -13.07 -12.39 2.70
N ASN A 9 -12.77 -11.23 3.28
CA ASN A 9 -13.62 -10.06 3.21
C ASN A 9 -13.40 -9.29 1.89
N LYS A 10 -14.35 -9.43 0.96
CA LYS A 10 -14.32 -8.75 -0.35
C LYS A 10 -14.68 -7.27 -0.28
N ASP A 11 -15.20 -6.81 0.85
CA ASP A 11 -15.55 -5.40 1.10
C ASP A 11 -14.40 -4.65 1.80
N SER A 12 -13.30 -5.36 2.15
CA SER A 12 -12.16 -4.71 2.77
C SER A 12 -11.43 -3.77 1.81
N PHE A 13 -10.86 -2.70 2.35
CA PHE A 13 -10.11 -1.70 1.59
C PHE A 13 -8.97 -2.32 0.77
N THR A 14 -8.20 -3.24 1.35
CA THR A 14 -7.07 -3.87 0.64
C THR A 14 -7.53 -4.81 -0.47
N TYR A 15 -8.67 -5.51 -0.31
CA TYR A 15 -9.26 -6.30 -1.39
C TYR A 15 -9.72 -5.38 -2.52
N TRP A 16 -10.43 -4.30 -2.20
CA TRP A 16 -10.86 -3.35 -3.19
C TRP A 16 -9.67 -2.74 -3.94
N LEU A 17 -8.64 -2.31 -3.22
CA LEU A 17 -7.44 -1.71 -3.80
C LEU A 17 -6.68 -2.68 -4.71
N GLU A 18 -6.54 -3.95 -4.32
CA GLU A 18 -5.74 -4.93 -5.06
C GLU A 18 -6.53 -5.64 -6.16
N GLN A 19 -7.78 -6.07 -5.85
CA GLN A 19 -8.55 -6.94 -6.71
C GLN A 19 -9.62 -6.21 -7.53
N ALA A 20 -10.47 -5.40 -6.89
CA ALA A 20 -11.59 -4.74 -7.57
C ALA A 20 -11.11 -3.66 -8.56
N THR A 21 -10.03 -2.94 -8.22
CA THR A 21 -9.44 -1.92 -9.11
C THR A 21 -8.31 -2.44 -10.00
N ARG A 22 -8.13 -3.75 -10.08
CA ARG A 22 -7.12 -4.40 -10.91
C ARG A 22 -7.18 -3.99 -12.38
N PRO A 23 -8.36 -3.91 -13.04
CA PRO A 23 -8.43 -3.55 -14.45
C PRO A 23 -7.86 -2.17 -14.80
N ILE A 24 -7.80 -1.26 -13.83
CA ILE A 24 -7.32 0.11 -14.02
C ILE A 24 -5.91 0.35 -13.48
N ALA A 25 -5.45 -0.49 -12.54
CA ALA A 25 -4.09 -0.40 -12.00
C ALA A 25 -3.75 -1.70 -11.25
N ASP A 26 -3.01 -2.60 -11.86
CA ASP A 26 -2.68 -3.91 -11.29
C ASP A 26 -1.46 -3.81 -10.37
N ILE A 27 -1.66 -4.02 -9.06
CA ILE A 27 -0.60 -4.16 -8.05
C ILE A 27 -0.58 -5.55 -7.43
N ARG A 28 -1.20 -6.50 -8.09
CA ARG A 28 -1.30 -7.88 -7.61
C ARG A 28 0.07 -8.55 -7.60
N GLY A 29 0.23 -9.43 -6.63
CA GLY A 29 1.46 -10.21 -6.43
C GLY A 29 2.24 -9.76 -5.21
N GLY A 30 3.26 -10.54 -4.88
CA GLY A 30 4.03 -10.34 -3.66
C GLY A 30 3.27 -10.69 -2.38
N ASP A 31 3.86 -10.31 -1.26
CA ASP A 31 3.35 -10.57 0.08
C ASP A 31 2.32 -9.49 0.49
N ALA A 32 1.33 -9.87 1.30
CA ALA A 32 0.36 -8.96 1.91
C ALA A 32 1.01 -7.90 2.83
N SER A 33 2.29 -8.05 3.16
CA SER A 33 3.06 -7.07 3.91
C SER A 33 3.13 -5.67 3.26
N LYS A 34 2.91 -5.57 1.93
CA LYS A 34 2.80 -4.29 1.24
C LYS A 34 1.73 -3.36 1.82
N PHE A 35 0.73 -3.93 2.49
CA PHE A 35 -0.35 -3.19 3.13
C PHE A 35 -0.01 -2.68 4.55
N GLY A 36 1.19 -2.99 5.06
CA GLY A 36 1.70 -2.55 6.35
C GLY A 36 1.20 -3.37 7.53
N ILE A 37 -0.11 -3.60 7.66
CA ILE A 37 -0.77 -4.54 8.57
C ILE A 37 -1.70 -5.45 7.76
N PHE A 38 -1.75 -6.73 8.10
CA PHE A 38 -2.59 -7.69 7.39
C PHE A 38 -3.06 -8.83 8.28
N HIS A 39 -4.28 -9.31 8.03
CA HIS A 39 -4.85 -10.48 8.67
C HIS A 39 -4.13 -11.75 8.20
N ARG A 40 -3.78 -12.60 9.14
CA ARG A 40 -3.09 -13.87 8.86
C ARG A 40 -4.09 -14.95 8.44
N ARG A 41 -3.71 -15.76 7.46
CA ARG A 41 -4.50 -16.94 7.05
C ARG A 41 -4.35 -18.10 8.03
N ASN A 42 -3.24 -18.12 8.76
CA ASN A 42 -2.90 -19.17 9.73
C ASN A 42 -2.57 -18.50 11.05
N SER A 43 -3.27 -18.93 12.12
CA SER A 43 -3.12 -18.42 13.49
C SER A 43 -2.04 -19.14 14.30
N GLU A 44 -1.23 -20.03 13.66
CA GLU A 44 -0.09 -20.64 14.36
C GLU A 44 0.81 -19.58 14.98
N ASP A 45 1.27 -19.85 16.20
CA ASP A 45 2.22 -18.98 16.87
C ASP A 45 3.49 -18.80 16.04
N LYS A 46 3.85 -17.56 15.80
CA LYS A 46 5.10 -17.20 15.16
C LYS A 46 5.84 -16.21 16.05
N GLU A 47 7.11 -16.49 16.24
CA GLU A 47 8.00 -15.52 16.87
C GLU A 47 8.17 -14.27 15.98
N ASN A 48 8.29 -13.12 16.62
CA ASN A 48 8.59 -11.87 15.94
C ASN A 48 9.93 -12.00 15.20
N SER A 49 9.95 -11.64 13.95
CA SER A 49 11.16 -11.79 13.14
C SER A 49 11.21 -10.77 11.99
N ARG A 50 12.42 -10.33 11.65
CA ARG A 50 12.67 -9.43 10.52
C ARG A 50 11.86 -8.11 10.58
N GLY A 51 11.71 -7.54 11.79
CA GLY A 51 10.95 -6.31 12.01
C GLY A 51 9.43 -6.48 11.86
N ARG A 52 8.92 -7.71 11.96
CA ARG A 52 7.49 -8.03 11.96
C ARG A 52 7.04 -8.50 13.34
N ILE A 53 5.89 -8.02 13.76
CA ILE A 53 5.20 -8.42 14.99
C ILE A 53 3.97 -9.24 14.61
N TYR A 54 3.70 -10.29 15.39
CA TYR A 54 2.57 -11.22 15.22
C TYR A 54 1.77 -11.31 16.51
N ASP A 55 0.44 -11.20 16.42
CA ASP A 55 -0.45 -11.36 17.58
C ASP A 55 -1.41 -12.56 17.47
N GLY A 56 -1.08 -13.52 16.60
CA GLY A 56 -1.96 -14.66 16.30
C GLY A 56 -2.93 -14.38 15.17
N GLU A 57 -3.55 -13.22 15.12
CA GLU A 57 -4.56 -12.84 14.15
C GLU A 57 -4.00 -11.93 13.05
N TYR A 58 -3.19 -10.92 13.45
CA TYR A 58 -2.58 -9.96 12.53
C TYR A 58 -1.06 -10.05 12.52
N CYS A 59 -0.49 -9.52 11.45
CA CYS A 59 0.94 -9.26 11.33
C CYS A 59 1.14 -7.84 10.80
N TRP A 60 2.11 -7.12 11.37
CA TRP A 60 2.49 -5.77 10.94
C TRP A 60 3.99 -5.55 11.08
N PHE A 61 4.49 -4.46 10.47
CA PHE A 61 5.86 -4.06 10.68
C PHE A 61 6.00 -3.23 11.96
N GLU A 62 6.99 -3.54 12.77
CA GLU A 62 7.37 -2.85 14.02
C GLU A 62 7.46 -1.33 13.84
N LYS A 63 7.97 -0.87 12.69
CA LYS A 63 8.04 0.57 12.36
C LYS A 63 6.70 1.30 12.36
N PHE A 64 5.59 0.59 12.31
CA PHE A 64 4.26 1.20 12.37
C PHE A 64 3.67 1.23 13.78
N GLY A 65 4.27 0.57 14.75
CA GLY A 65 3.84 0.60 16.14
C GLY A 65 4.07 -0.71 16.87
N GLU A 66 3.99 -0.65 18.20
CA GLU A 66 4.18 -1.80 19.09
C GLU A 66 2.91 -2.66 19.19
N THR A 67 1.73 -2.09 18.95
CA THR A 67 0.44 -2.78 18.95
C THR A 67 -0.24 -2.70 17.58
N LYS A 68 -1.16 -3.62 17.33
CA LYS A 68 -1.93 -3.61 16.07
C LYS A 68 -2.78 -2.37 15.88
N GLU A 69 -3.30 -1.82 16.97
CA GLU A 69 -4.09 -0.58 16.96
C GLU A 69 -3.23 0.62 16.56
N GLN A 70 -2.02 0.74 17.13
CA GLN A 70 -1.06 1.78 16.76
C GLN A 70 -0.64 1.63 15.30
N ALA A 71 -0.28 0.42 14.89
CA ALA A 71 0.12 0.14 13.51
C ALA A 71 -0.99 0.50 12.53
N PHE A 72 -2.23 0.10 12.81
CA PHE A 72 -3.37 0.43 11.98
C PHE A 72 -3.61 1.94 11.90
N GLN A 73 -3.55 2.65 13.03
CA GLN A 73 -3.74 4.10 13.05
C GLN A 73 -2.66 4.83 12.26
N ASN A 74 -1.40 4.42 12.37
CA ASN A 74 -0.30 5.03 11.63
C ASN A 74 -0.41 4.76 10.13
N ILE A 75 -0.79 3.55 9.73
CA ILE A 75 -1.05 3.23 8.32
C ILE A 75 -2.22 4.05 7.78
N LYS A 76 -3.31 4.18 8.54
CA LYS A 76 -4.45 5.03 8.18
C LYS A 76 -4.02 6.48 7.99
N ASN A 77 -3.20 7.02 8.89
CA ASN A 77 -2.68 8.38 8.78
C ASN A 77 -1.82 8.54 7.52
N ASN A 78 -0.97 7.56 7.19
CA ASN A 78 -0.20 7.58 5.95
C ASN A 78 -1.09 7.57 4.70
N ILE A 79 -2.16 6.78 4.69
CA ILE A 79 -3.13 6.76 3.57
C ILE A 79 -3.80 8.12 3.41
N LEU A 80 -4.25 8.73 4.51
CA LEU A 80 -4.85 10.05 4.47
C LEU A 80 -3.86 11.13 3.99
N ALA A 81 -2.60 11.05 4.44
CA ALA A 81 -1.55 11.96 3.99
C ALA A 81 -1.28 11.83 2.47
N ILE A 82 -1.31 10.61 1.92
CA ILE A 82 -1.19 10.39 0.47
C ILE A 82 -2.36 11.06 -0.27
N VAL A 83 -3.59 10.86 0.21
CA VAL A 83 -4.79 11.45 -0.38
C VAL A 83 -4.74 12.98 -0.36
N ASP A 84 -4.29 13.56 0.73
CA ASP A 84 -4.16 15.02 0.85
C ASP A 84 -3.03 15.56 -0.02
N ALA A 85 -1.88 14.88 -0.05
CA ALA A 85 -0.74 15.27 -0.88
C ALA A 85 -1.08 15.24 -2.38
N ILE A 86 -1.78 14.20 -2.88
CA ILE A 86 -2.14 14.13 -4.29
C ILE A 86 -3.19 15.19 -4.67
N LYS A 87 -4.14 15.51 -3.79
CA LYS A 87 -5.08 16.61 -4.00
C LYS A 87 -4.37 17.96 -4.10
N GLN A 88 -3.30 18.14 -3.34
CA GLN A 88 -2.43 19.33 -3.38
C GLN A 88 -1.40 19.28 -4.51
N ARG A 89 -1.38 18.21 -5.33
CA ARG A 89 -0.41 17.97 -6.41
C ARG A 89 1.04 17.93 -5.93
N ASN A 90 1.27 17.54 -4.68
CA ASN A 90 2.58 17.45 -4.04
C ASN A 90 3.12 16.01 -4.07
N LEU A 91 3.77 15.65 -5.19
CA LEU A 91 4.34 14.31 -5.37
C LEU A 91 5.53 14.05 -4.41
N ASN A 92 6.30 15.08 -4.07
CA ASN A 92 7.42 14.94 -3.14
C ASN A 92 6.94 14.52 -1.75
N ALA A 93 5.82 15.08 -1.26
CA ALA A 93 5.23 14.67 0.01
C ALA A 93 4.77 13.21 -0.01
N ILE A 94 4.32 12.68 -1.16
CA ILE A 94 3.98 11.26 -1.30
C ILE A 94 5.24 10.40 -1.23
N GLU A 95 6.33 10.83 -1.88
CA GLU A 95 7.60 10.09 -1.90
C GLU A 95 8.16 9.86 -0.49
N GLU A 96 8.08 10.88 0.37
CA GLU A 96 8.57 10.83 1.75
C GLU A 96 7.77 9.87 2.66
N ILE A 97 6.58 9.41 2.26
CA ILE A 97 5.77 8.52 3.08
C ILE A 97 6.34 7.10 3.05
N THR A 98 6.74 6.59 4.22
CA THR A 98 7.46 5.32 4.39
C THR A 98 6.56 4.09 4.45
N ILE A 99 5.74 3.89 3.42
CA ILE A 99 5.01 2.64 3.17
C ILE A 99 5.45 2.05 1.82
N SER A 100 4.93 0.88 1.44
CA SER A 100 5.26 0.26 0.16
C SER A 100 4.96 1.20 -1.02
N ASP A 101 5.93 1.41 -1.92
CA ASP A 101 5.79 2.29 -3.09
C ASP A 101 4.62 1.88 -3.97
N MET A 102 4.52 0.60 -4.28
CA MET A 102 3.40 0.06 -5.05
C MET A 102 2.04 0.40 -4.41
N PHE A 103 1.95 0.37 -3.09
CA PHE A 103 0.74 0.68 -2.35
C PHE A 103 0.46 2.19 -2.34
N LYS A 104 1.46 3.02 -2.00
CA LYS A 104 1.27 4.48 -1.94
C LYS A 104 0.93 5.08 -3.30
N TRP A 105 1.65 4.69 -4.36
CA TRP A 105 1.42 5.25 -5.69
C TRP A 105 0.10 4.79 -6.30
N LYS A 106 -0.37 3.58 -5.99
CA LYS A 106 -1.71 3.17 -6.39
C LYS A 106 -2.81 3.99 -5.71
N ILE A 107 -2.67 4.27 -4.42
CA ILE A 107 -3.61 5.15 -3.71
C ILE A 107 -3.60 6.53 -4.35
N ALA A 108 -2.43 7.12 -4.56
CA ALA A 108 -2.29 8.42 -5.19
C ALA A 108 -2.93 8.45 -6.59
N PHE A 109 -2.70 7.41 -7.41
CA PHE A 109 -3.35 7.27 -8.73
C PHE A 109 -4.87 7.24 -8.64
N LEU A 110 -5.45 6.50 -7.68
CA LEU A 110 -6.90 6.37 -7.56
C LEU A 110 -7.59 7.63 -7.04
N TYR A 111 -6.88 8.43 -6.24
CA TYR A 111 -7.42 9.64 -5.60
C TYR A 111 -7.02 10.95 -6.26
N GLN A 112 -6.22 10.90 -7.34
CA GLN A 112 -5.87 12.09 -8.11
C GLN A 112 -7.08 12.67 -8.87
N ASP A 113 -6.96 13.93 -9.28
CA ASP A 113 -7.88 14.55 -10.21
C ASP A 113 -7.82 13.82 -11.57
N ARG A 114 -8.94 13.29 -12.02
CA ARG A 114 -9.03 12.52 -13.27
C ARG A 114 -9.06 13.40 -14.52
N ASP A 115 -9.51 14.63 -14.36
CA ASP A 115 -9.54 15.59 -15.47
C ASP A 115 -8.16 16.22 -15.72
N ASN A 116 -7.30 16.18 -14.69
CA ASN A 116 -5.94 16.70 -14.77
C ASN A 116 -4.94 15.75 -14.05
N PRO A 117 -4.72 14.53 -14.56
CA PRO A 117 -3.93 13.52 -13.88
C PRO A 117 -2.44 13.87 -13.85
N LEU A 118 -1.77 13.46 -12.76
CA LEU A 118 -0.31 13.54 -12.57
C LEU A 118 0.37 12.18 -12.67
N ILE A 119 -0.37 11.11 -12.38
CA ILE A 119 0.15 9.76 -12.25
C ILE A 119 -0.53 8.87 -13.29
N ILE A 120 0.28 8.08 -13.98
CA ILE A 120 -0.19 7.01 -14.89
C ILE A 120 0.00 5.65 -14.21
N PRO A 121 -0.91 4.67 -14.41
CA PRO A 121 -0.89 3.40 -13.68
C PRO A 121 0.09 2.40 -14.31
N ILE A 122 1.34 2.78 -14.50
CA ILE A 122 2.40 1.90 -15.00
C ILE A 122 3.27 1.49 -13.82
N PHE A 123 3.06 0.28 -13.29
CA PHE A 123 3.80 -0.29 -12.16
C PHE A 123 4.82 -1.35 -12.63
N TRP A 124 5.20 -1.32 -13.88
CA TRP A 124 6.16 -2.26 -14.47
C TRP A 124 7.43 -1.52 -14.89
N LYS A 125 8.51 -1.72 -14.13
CA LYS A 125 9.79 -1.02 -14.31
C LYS A 125 10.31 -1.08 -15.75
N VAL A 126 10.28 -2.26 -16.38
CA VAL A 126 10.75 -2.43 -17.76
C VAL A 126 9.98 -1.55 -18.75
N MET A 127 8.66 -1.38 -18.54
CA MET A 127 7.84 -0.50 -19.38
C MET A 127 8.20 0.97 -19.15
N LEU A 128 8.43 1.37 -17.88
CA LEU A 128 8.88 2.73 -17.56
C LEU A 128 10.24 3.04 -18.17
N GLU A 129 11.20 2.13 -18.06
CA GLU A 129 12.53 2.25 -18.68
C GLU A 129 12.43 2.37 -20.20
N PHE A 130 11.55 1.59 -20.84
CA PHE A 130 11.30 1.66 -22.28
C PHE A 130 10.70 3.00 -22.71
N LEU A 131 9.65 3.46 -22.02
CA LEU A 131 8.95 4.70 -22.36
C LEU A 131 9.81 5.95 -22.11
N THR A 132 10.63 5.94 -21.08
CA THR A 132 11.46 7.09 -20.70
C THR A 132 12.86 7.04 -21.30
N GLN A 133 13.24 5.92 -21.91
CA GLN A 133 14.61 5.62 -22.40
C GLN A 133 15.67 5.76 -21.28
N ASN A 134 15.26 5.64 -20.01
CA ASN A 134 16.11 5.75 -18.84
C ASN A 134 16.21 4.40 -18.13
N LYS A 135 17.38 3.75 -18.17
CA LYS A 135 17.63 2.44 -17.53
C LYS A 135 17.93 2.51 -16.03
N LYS A 136 17.93 3.70 -15.43
CA LYS A 136 18.25 3.92 -13.99
C LYS A 136 17.05 4.45 -13.21
N MET A 137 15.83 4.29 -13.72
CA MET A 137 14.65 4.70 -12.95
C MET A 137 14.39 3.74 -11.79
N ASP A 138 14.26 4.30 -10.61
CA ASP A 138 13.54 3.71 -9.49
C ASP A 138 12.07 4.17 -9.53
N TYR A 139 11.20 3.41 -8.84
CA TYR A 139 9.76 3.75 -8.76
C TYR A 139 9.56 5.06 -8.04
#